data_32c9bd357be8aca73ff3f6a285efd0c6
#
_entry.id   32c9bd357be8aca73ff3f6a285efd0c6
#
_cell.length_a   1.000
_cell.length_b   1.000
_cell.length_c   1.000
_cell.angle_alpha   90.00
_cell.angle_beta   90.00
_cell.angle_gamma   90.00
#
_symmetry.space_group_name_H-M   'P 1'
#
loop_
_entity.id
_entity.type
_entity.pdbx_description
1 polymer ?
#
loop_
_entity_poly.entity_id
_entity_poly.type
_entity_poly.pdbx_seq_one_letter_code
_entity_poly.pdbx_strand_id
1 'polypeptide(L)' 'MPFVNIKLVDGVFTPEEKHAMAAAITDVMVKFEGSEAFREVVWVLIEELHTDGWHIGGRPFEGPK' A
#
# COMPACT_ATOMS: atom_id res chain seq x y z
N MET A 1 1.07 -5.63 -16.91
CA MET A 1 1.40 -4.46 -16.14
C MET A 1 0.70 -4.50 -14.79
N PRO A 2 1.41 -4.88 -13.70
CA PRO A 2 0.73 -5.01 -12.40
C PRO A 2 0.48 -3.65 -11.76
N PHE A 3 -0.67 -3.56 -11.11
CA PHE A 3 -1.04 -2.39 -10.32
C PHE A 3 -1.45 -2.89 -8.93
N VAL A 4 -0.73 -2.43 -7.92
CA VAL A 4 -0.99 -2.82 -6.53
C VAL A 4 -1.54 -1.60 -5.80
N ASN A 5 -2.67 -1.76 -5.15
CA ASN A 5 -3.28 -0.69 -4.37
C ASN A 5 -3.31 -1.10 -2.90
N ILE A 6 -2.71 -0.28 -2.07
CA ILE A 6 -2.66 -0.50 -0.62
C ILE A 6 -3.47 0.60 0.04
N LYS A 7 -4.50 0.21 0.80
CA LYS A 7 -5.31 1.17 1.53
C LYS A 7 -4.94 1.11 3.00
N LEU A 8 -4.61 2.25 3.56
CA LEU A 8 -4.16 2.35 4.95
C LEU A 8 -4.99 3.40 5.68
N VAL A 9 -5.04 3.27 7.00
CA VAL A 9 -5.54 4.35 7.84
C VAL A 9 -4.49 5.45 7.84
N ASP A 10 -4.89 6.70 7.69
CA ASP A 10 -3.95 7.81 7.61
C ASP A 10 -3.22 8.03 8.93
N GLY A 11 -2.05 8.63 8.84
CA GLY A 11 -1.27 9.02 10.01
C GLY A 11 -0.50 7.88 10.69
N VAL A 12 -0.51 6.67 10.14
CA VAL A 12 0.16 5.51 10.76
C VAL A 12 1.61 5.41 10.34
N PHE A 13 1.89 5.68 9.07
CA PHE A 13 3.23 5.49 8.52
C PHE A 13 3.82 6.81 8.03
N THR A 14 5.13 6.95 8.22
CA THR A 14 5.85 8.12 7.69
C THR A 14 6.01 8.00 6.19
N PRO A 15 6.30 9.11 5.48
CA PRO A 15 6.61 9.03 4.05
C PRO A 15 7.74 8.06 3.74
N GLU A 16 8.76 8.00 4.59
CA GLU A 16 9.87 7.07 4.39
C GLU A 16 9.43 5.63 4.49
N GLU A 17 8.55 5.34 5.46
CA GLU A 17 7.99 3.99 5.60
C GLU A 17 7.16 3.61 4.40
N LYS A 18 6.37 4.55 3.88
CA LYS A 18 5.54 4.28 2.68
C LYS A 18 6.43 4.02 1.46
N HIS A 19 7.53 4.78 1.31
CA HIS A 19 8.48 4.52 0.24
C HIS A 19 9.09 3.12 0.37
N ALA A 20 9.46 2.72 1.58
CA ALA A 20 10.02 1.39 1.81
C ALA A 20 9.01 0.29 1.50
N MET A 21 7.74 0.49 1.87
CA MET A 21 6.68 -0.45 1.53
C MET A 21 6.53 -0.59 0.02
N ALA A 22 6.47 0.53 -0.69
CA ALA A 22 6.31 0.49 -2.14
C ALA A 22 7.49 -0.22 -2.81
N ALA A 23 8.71 0.03 -2.32
CA ALA A 23 9.89 -0.63 -2.86
C ALA A 23 9.84 -2.13 -2.61
N ALA A 24 9.44 -2.55 -1.41
CA ALA A 24 9.36 -3.97 -1.07
C ALA A 24 8.32 -4.69 -1.91
N ILE A 25 7.14 -4.06 -2.11
CA ILE A 25 6.09 -4.64 -2.94
C ILE A 25 6.55 -4.74 -4.39
N THR A 26 7.22 -3.71 -4.88
CA THR A 26 7.77 -3.73 -6.23
C THR A 26 8.77 -4.88 -6.40
N ASP A 27 9.64 -5.10 -5.41
CA ASP A 27 10.59 -6.20 -5.45
C ASP A 27 9.89 -7.54 -5.53
N VAL A 28 8.82 -7.72 -4.76
CA VAL A 28 8.03 -8.95 -4.79
C VAL A 28 7.44 -9.16 -6.19
N MET A 29 6.86 -8.11 -6.77
CA MET A 29 6.24 -8.23 -8.09
C MET A 29 7.27 -8.56 -9.16
N VAL A 30 8.43 -7.92 -9.11
CA VAL A 30 9.51 -8.19 -10.07
C VAL A 30 9.98 -9.63 -9.96
N LYS A 31 10.07 -10.13 -8.73
CA LYS A 31 10.48 -11.53 -8.50
C LYS A 31 9.53 -12.49 -9.22
N PHE A 32 8.24 -12.26 -9.13
CA PHE A 32 7.26 -13.17 -9.75
C PHE A 32 7.10 -12.93 -11.25
N GLU A 33 7.38 -11.71 -11.73
CA GLU A 33 7.42 -11.43 -13.17
C GLU A 33 8.61 -12.13 -13.83
N GLY A 34 9.68 -12.37 -13.07
CA GLY A 34 10.83 -13.11 -13.54
C GLY A 34 11.87 -12.30 -14.28
N SER A 35 11.73 -10.97 -14.34
CA SER A 35 12.71 -10.13 -15.03
C SER A 35 12.74 -8.74 -14.42
N GLU A 36 13.95 -8.22 -14.21
CA GLU A 36 14.17 -6.88 -13.71
C GLU A 36 13.64 -5.82 -14.68
N ALA A 37 13.52 -6.19 -15.97
CA ALA A 37 12.99 -5.26 -16.97
C ALA A 37 11.56 -4.81 -16.69
N PHE A 38 10.81 -5.58 -15.89
CA PHE A 38 9.43 -5.23 -15.56
C PHE A 38 9.32 -4.21 -14.43
N ARG A 39 10.41 -3.88 -13.77
CA ARG A 39 10.35 -2.96 -12.61
C ARG A 39 9.66 -1.65 -12.94
N GLU A 40 9.95 -1.09 -14.09
CA GLU A 40 9.41 0.21 -14.49
C GLU A 40 7.90 0.21 -14.77
N VAL A 41 7.31 -0.98 -14.94
CA VAL A 41 5.88 -1.08 -15.22
C VAL A 41 5.08 -1.59 -14.03
N VAL A 42 5.72 -1.77 -12.87
CA VAL A 42 5.02 -2.12 -11.63
C VAL A 42 4.57 -0.83 -10.96
N TRP A 43 3.27 -0.71 -10.77
CA TRP A 43 2.68 0.47 -10.14
C TRP A 43 2.19 0.10 -8.75
N VAL A 44 2.59 0.90 -7.77
CA VAL A 44 2.13 0.72 -6.39
C VAL A 44 1.54 2.04 -5.94
N LEU A 45 0.27 2.02 -5.58
CA LEU A 45 -0.41 3.19 -5.05
C LEU A 45 -0.76 2.93 -3.59
N ILE A 46 -0.35 3.83 -2.72
CA ILE A 46 -0.68 3.76 -1.30
C ILE A 46 -1.69 4.87 -1.03
N GLU A 47 -2.90 4.48 -0.63
CA GLU A 47 -3.96 5.43 -0.31
C GLU A 47 -4.15 5.47 1.20
N GLU A 48 -4.14 6.67 1.74
CA GLU A 48 -4.42 6.85 3.16
C GLU A 48 -5.85 7.36 3.30
N LEU A 49 -6.63 6.64 4.09
CA LEU A 49 -8.04 6.93 4.27
C LEU A 49 -8.28 7.36 5.71
N HIS A 50 -9.10 8.39 5.85
CA HIS A 50 -9.42 8.92 7.18
C HIS A 50 -10.17 7.86 7.99
N THR A 51 -9.90 7.84 9.31
CA THR A 51 -10.48 6.83 10.19
C THR A 51 -12.00 6.81 10.16
N ASP A 52 -12.63 7.95 9.91
CA ASP A 52 -14.10 8.01 9.90
C ASP A 52 -14.73 7.26 8.74
N GLY A 53 -13.92 6.82 7.77
CA GLY A 53 -14.40 6.00 6.67
C GLY A 53 -14.36 4.52 6.96
N TRP A 54 -13.77 4.10 8.06
CA TRP A 54 -13.57 2.68 8.35
C TRP A 54 -14.65 2.16 9.29
N HIS A 55 -15.25 1.03 8.90
CA HIS A 55 -16.33 0.40 9.67
C HIS A 55 -16.09 -1.09 9.76
N ILE A 56 -16.45 -1.68 10.89
CA ILE A 56 -16.36 -3.11 11.12
C ILE A 56 -17.69 -3.55 11.69
N GLY A 57 -18.38 -4.47 10.99
CA GLY A 57 -19.69 -4.94 11.45
C GLY A 57 -20.73 -3.84 11.49
N GLY A 58 -20.60 -2.84 10.62
CA GLY A 58 -21.50 -1.71 10.58
C GLY A 58 -21.24 -0.65 11.65
N ARG A 59 -20.16 -0.80 12.40
CA ARG A 59 -19.80 0.14 13.46
C ARG A 59 -18.53 0.90 13.11
N PRO A 60 -18.41 2.16 13.50
CA PRO A 60 -17.18 2.90 13.24
C PRO A 60 -15.97 2.22 13.87
N PHE A 61 -14.89 2.16 13.11
CA PHE A 61 -13.59 1.72 13.61
C PHE A 61 -12.89 2.90 14.25
N GLU A 62 -12.37 2.72 15.46
CA GLU A 62 -11.77 3.84 16.19
C GLU A 62 -10.35 4.15 15.78
N GLY A 63 -9.78 3.30 14.94
CA GLY A 63 -8.45 3.55 14.45
C GLY A 63 -7.36 2.98 15.34
N PRO A 64 -6.11 3.03 14.86
CA PRO A 64 -4.98 2.57 15.65
C PRO A 64 -4.70 3.54 16.79
N LYS A 65 -4.19 3.01 17.86
CA LYS A 65 -3.81 3.81 19.03
C LYS A 65 -2.33 4.08 19.01
#